data_774e59fe1a2895746d5c6373ea8fb673
#
_entry.id   774e59fe1a2895746d5c6373ea8fb673
#
_cell.length_a   1.000
_cell.length_b   1.000
_cell.length_c   1.000
_cell.angle_alpha   90.00
_cell.angle_beta   90.00
_cell.angle_gamma   90.00
#
_symmetry.space_group_name_H-M   'P 1'
#
loop_
_entity.id
_entity.type
_entity.pdbx_description
1 polymer ?
#
loop_
_entity_poly.entity_id
_entity_poly.type
_entity_poly.pdbx_seq_one_letter_code
_entity_poly.pdbx_strand_id
1 'polypeptide(L)'
;MANKYEGTQTEKNLWAAFAGESQARNKYTYFASKAKKEGFEQIAALFLKTADNEKEHAKIWFKELEGIGSTAENLLEAAEGENYEWTDMYEGFAKTAEEEGFKALAAKFRMVAEIEKHHEERYRALLHNVEAQEVFAKSEVKVWECRNCGHIVVGVKAPQMCPVCAHPQAYFEVHAENY
;
A
#
# COMPACT_ATOMS: atom_id res chain seq x y z
N MET A 1 -11.23 -17.86 6.76
CA MET A 1 -11.01 -19.32 7.02
C MET A 1 -9.58 -19.47 7.49
N ALA A 2 -9.30 -20.36 8.43
CA ALA A 2 -7.93 -20.63 8.86
C ALA A 2 -7.13 -21.20 7.68
N ASN A 3 -5.91 -20.70 7.44
CA ASN A 3 -5.10 -21.22 6.36
C ASN A 3 -4.70 -22.69 6.62
N LYS A 4 -4.53 -23.48 5.56
CA LYS A 4 -4.23 -24.93 5.67
C LYS A 4 -2.94 -25.26 6.41
N TYR A 5 -2.10 -24.27 6.72
CA TYR A 5 -0.81 -24.42 7.40
C TYR A 5 -0.84 -23.94 8.86
N GLU A 6 -1.99 -23.49 9.36
CA GLU A 6 -2.12 -22.87 10.67
C GLU A 6 -1.45 -23.69 11.78
N GLY A 7 -0.62 -23.05 12.61
CA GLY A 7 0.11 -23.64 13.73
C GLY A 7 1.31 -24.52 13.35
N THR A 8 1.60 -24.70 12.06
CA THR A 8 2.71 -25.56 11.61
C THR A 8 4.06 -24.81 11.49
N GLN A 9 5.16 -25.57 11.44
CA GLN A 9 6.46 -24.98 11.07
C GLN A 9 6.48 -24.47 9.64
N THR A 10 5.67 -25.05 8.73
CA THR A 10 5.53 -24.59 7.34
C THR A 10 4.94 -23.20 7.28
N GLU A 11 3.94 -22.88 8.10
CA GLU A 11 3.39 -21.52 8.18
C GLU A 11 4.47 -20.50 8.58
N LYS A 12 5.26 -20.81 9.63
CA LYS A 12 6.38 -19.95 10.04
C LYS A 12 7.41 -19.76 8.94
N ASN A 13 7.68 -20.82 8.17
CA ASN A 13 8.60 -20.75 7.02
C ASN A 13 8.05 -19.87 5.90
N LEU A 14 6.73 -19.92 5.62
CA LEU A 14 6.06 -19.07 4.64
C LEU A 14 6.14 -17.60 5.04
N TRP A 15 5.86 -17.28 6.29
CA TRP A 15 6.02 -15.91 6.81
C TRP A 15 7.47 -15.42 6.74
N ALA A 16 8.43 -16.26 7.10
CA ALA A 16 9.86 -15.93 7.00
C ALA A 16 10.29 -15.70 5.55
N ALA A 17 9.81 -16.53 4.62
CA ALA A 17 10.09 -16.37 3.19
C ALA A 17 9.46 -15.07 2.65
N PHE A 18 8.18 -14.80 2.93
CA PHE A 18 7.52 -13.56 2.57
C PHE A 18 8.27 -12.31 3.08
N ALA A 19 8.69 -12.33 4.35
CA ALA A 19 9.45 -11.24 4.95
C ALA A 19 10.82 -11.07 4.28
N GLY A 20 11.54 -12.16 4.01
CA GLY A 20 12.85 -12.16 3.35
C GLY A 20 12.80 -11.55 1.95
N GLU A 21 11.87 -12.01 1.12
CA GLU A 21 11.69 -11.51 -0.25
C GLU A 21 11.23 -10.04 -0.28
N SER A 22 10.34 -9.66 0.64
CA SER A 22 9.88 -8.26 0.79
C SER A 22 11.03 -7.32 1.15
N GLN A 23 11.93 -7.74 2.06
CA GLN A 23 13.13 -6.98 2.40
C GLN A 23 14.12 -6.93 1.22
N ALA A 24 14.35 -8.03 0.53
CA ALA A 24 15.23 -8.10 -0.63
C ALA A 24 14.77 -7.14 -1.72
N ARG A 25 13.47 -7.14 -2.05
CA ARG A 25 12.86 -6.21 -3.00
C ARG A 25 13.20 -4.76 -2.67
N ASN A 26 12.97 -4.33 -1.43
CA ASN A 26 13.24 -2.96 -1.02
C ASN A 26 14.74 -2.62 -1.05
N LYS A 27 15.60 -3.50 -0.52
CA LYS A 27 17.05 -3.33 -0.54
C LYS A 27 17.59 -3.17 -1.96
N TYR A 28 17.15 -4.01 -2.91
CA TYR A 28 17.64 -3.95 -4.30
C TYR A 28 17.20 -2.66 -5.01
N THR A 29 16.02 -2.13 -4.69
CA THR A 29 15.60 -0.80 -5.17
C THR A 29 16.55 0.30 -4.67
N TYR A 30 16.96 0.24 -3.40
CA TYR A 30 17.90 1.21 -2.83
C TYR A 30 19.31 1.04 -3.42
N PHE A 31 19.77 -0.20 -3.64
CA PHE A 31 21.05 -0.49 -4.28
C PHE A 31 21.07 -0.03 -5.73
N ALA A 32 19.98 -0.20 -6.47
CA ALA A 32 19.84 0.34 -7.83
C ALA A 32 20.01 1.86 -7.85
N SER A 33 19.37 2.58 -6.91
CA SER A 33 19.54 4.02 -6.78
C SER A 33 21.00 4.44 -6.54
N LYS A 34 21.73 3.69 -5.72
CA LYS A 34 23.15 3.92 -5.47
C LYS A 34 24.00 3.66 -6.71
N ALA A 35 23.79 2.51 -7.37
CA ALA A 35 24.52 2.14 -8.59
C ALA A 35 24.34 3.20 -9.70
N LYS A 36 23.10 3.73 -9.85
CA LYS A 36 22.79 4.81 -10.78
C LYS A 36 23.60 6.07 -10.50
N LYS A 37 23.68 6.50 -9.24
CA LYS A 37 24.47 7.67 -8.81
C LYS A 37 25.97 7.49 -9.06
N GLU A 38 26.45 6.26 -9.10
CA GLU A 38 27.85 5.92 -9.38
C GLU A 38 28.13 5.68 -10.87
N GLY A 39 27.12 5.82 -11.76
CA GLY A 39 27.25 5.66 -13.20
C GLY A 39 27.18 4.22 -13.70
N PHE A 40 26.73 3.27 -12.86
CA PHE A 40 26.60 1.85 -13.21
C PHE A 40 25.18 1.50 -13.67
N GLU A 41 24.73 2.04 -14.79
CA GLU A 41 23.35 1.89 -15.29
C GLU A 41 22.94 0.43 -15.50
N GLN A 42 23.82 -0.43 -16.04
CA GLN A 42 23.54 -1.86 -16.21
C GLN A 42 23.32 -2.56 -14.87
N ILE A 43 24.16 -2.28 -13.87
CA ILE A 43 24.03 -2.86 -12.53
C ILE A 43 22.73 -2.40 -11.88
N ALA A 44 22.40 -1.11 -12.00
CA ALA A 44 21.13 -0.56 -11.51
C ALA A 44 19.92 -1.26 -12.15
N ALA A 45 19.93 -1.46 -13.47
CA ALA A 45 18.88 -2.16 -14.19
C ALA A 45 18.72 -3.63 -13.73
N LEU A 46 19.83 -4.32 -13.46
CA LEU A 46 19.80 -5.70 -12.95
C LEU A 46 19.23 -5.76 -11.52
N PHE A 47 19.60 -4.83 -10.63
CA PHE A 47 19.00 -4.73 -9.31
C PHE A 47 17.48 -4.51 -9.38
N LEU A 48 17.00 -3.59 -10.25
CA LEU A 48 15.56 -3.34 -10.41
C LEU A 48 14.83 -4.57 -10.95
N LYS A 49 15.40 -5.24 -11.96
CA LYS A 49 14.84 -6.48 -12.50
C LYS A 49 14.72 -7.56 -11.41
N THR A 50 15.77 -7.74 -10.60
CA THR A 50 15.74 -8.69 -9.49
C THR A 50 14.71 -8.27 -8.44
N ALA A 51 14.64 -6.99 -8.08
CA ALA A 51 13.61 -6.49 -7.15
C ALA A 51 12.17 -6.82 -7.60
N ASP A 52 11.89 -6.74 -8.91
CA ASP A 52 10.61 -7.15 -9.46
C ASP A 52 10.37 -8.68 -9.36
N ASN A 53 11.42 -9.50 -9.51
CA ASN A 53 11.31 -10.94 -9.28
C ASN A 53 11.00 -11.25 -7.82
N GLU A 54 11.70 -10.60 -6.86
CA GLU A 54 11.47 -10.81 -5.42
C GLU A 54 10.06 -10.39 -4.99
N LYS A 55 9.49 -9.36 -5.61
CA LYS A 55 8.07 -9.01 -5.42
C LYS A 55 7.14 -10.18 -5.80
N GLU A 56 7.39 -10.86 -6.91
CA GLU A 56 6.56 -12.00 -7.32
C GLU A 56 6.80 -13.23 -6.45
N HIS A 57 8.05 -13.46 -5.97
CA HIS A 57 8.32 -14.52 -4.98
C HIS A 57 7.57 -14.25 -3.66
N ALA A 58 7.65 -13.05 -3.11
CA ALA A 58 6.89 -12.67 -1.91
C ALA A 58 5.39 -12.93 -2.07
N LYS A 59 4.83 -12.57 -3.24
CA LYS A 59 3.42 -12.79 -3.57
C LYS A 59 3.02 -14.27 -3.60
N ILE A 60 3.92 -15.17 -4.01
CA ILE A 60 3.67 -16.62 -3.97
C ILE A 60 3.40 -17.05 -2.53
N TRP A 61 4.28 -16.69 -1.61
CA TRP A 61 4.20 -17.07 -0.20
C TRP A 61 3.01 -16.42 0.50
N PHE A 62 2.75 -15.15 0.20
CA PHE A 62 1.61 -14.42 0.76
C PHE A 62 0.26 -14.99 0.30
N LYS A 63 0.17 -15.48 -0.93
CA LYS A 63 -1.01 -16.21 -1.44
C LYS A 63 -1.21 -17.57 -0.74
N GLU A 64 -0.14 -18.32 -0.49
CA GLU A 64 -0.23 -19.58 0.26
C GLU A 64 -0.73 -19.34 1.69
N LEU A 65 -0.42 -18.19 2.29
CA LEU A 65 -0.91 -17.75 3.58
C LEU A 65 -2.34 -17.17 3.54
N GLU A 66 -2.99 -17.18 2.37
CA GLU A 66 -4.31 -16.57 2.14
C GLU A 66 -4.36 -15.06 2.48
N GLY A 67 -3.20 -14.38 2.42
CA GLY A 67 -3.05 -12.96 2.78
C GLY A 67 -3.61 -11.95 1.75
N ILE A 68 -4.24 -12.41 0.65
CA ILE A 68 -4.86 -11.52 -0.35
C ILE A 68 -6.34 -11.86 -0.44
N GLY A 69 -7.16 -11.04 0.19
CA GLY A 69 -8.62 -11.14 0.16
C GLY A 69 -9.26 -10.25 -0.91
N SER A 70 -10.54 -9.99 -0.73
CA SER A 70 -11.29 -8.97 -1.49
C SER A 70 -10.73 -7.57 -1.22
N THR A 71 -11.09 -6.59 -2.03
CA THR A 71 -10.67 -5.20 -1.82
C THR A 71 -11.07 -4.67 -0.43
N ALA A 72 -12.27 -5.00 0.05
CA ALA A 72 -12.73 -4.58 1.38
C ALA A 72 -11.91 -5.22 2.50
N GLU A 73 -11.65 -6.54 2.43
CA GLU A 73 -10.81 -7.25 3.39
C GLU A 73 -9.38 -6.71 3.40
N ASN A 74 -8.79 -6.47 2.24
CA ASN A 74 -7.43 -5.90 2.13
C ASN A 74 -7.34 -4.47 2.68
N LEU A 75 -8.39 -3.66 2.48
CA LEU A 75 -8.46 -2.30 3.05
C LEU A 75 -8.58 -2.33 4.57
N LEU A 76 -9.34 -3.28 5.12
CA LEU A 76 -9.45 -3.47 6.56
C LEU A 76 -8.11 -3.91 7.16
N GLU A 77 -7.48 -4.94 6.59
CA GLU A 77 -6.18 -5.43 7.04
C GLU A 77 -5.11 -4.32 7.00
N ALA A 78 -5.07 -3.55 5.90
CA ALA A 78 -4.16 -2.42 5.80
C ALA A 78 -4.44 -1.37 6.89
N ALA A 79 -5.69 -0.99 7.12
CA ALA A 79 -6.05 -0.04 8.17
C ALA A 79 -5.68 -0.53 9.58
N GLU A 80 -5.87 -1.81 9.88
CA GLU A 80 -5.49 -2.41 11.16
C GLU A 80 -3.97 -2.50 11.33
N GLY A 81 -3.23 -2.79 10.27
CA GLY A 81 -1.77 -2.77 10.24
C GLY A 81 -1.23 -1.38 10.57
N GLU A 82 -1.68 -0.36 9.85
CA GLU A 82 -1.27 1.04 10.10
C GLU A 82 -1.67 1.51 11.50
N ASN A 83 -2.86 1.10 11.99
CA ASN A 83 -3.28 1.41 13.36
C ASN A 83 -2.29 0.84 14.39
N TYR A 84 -1.91 -0.42 14.28
CA TYR A 84 -0.91 -1.02 15.16
C TYR A 84 0.46 -0.31 15.07
N GLU A 85 0.87 0.08 13.87
CA GLU A 85 2.15 0.75 13.68
C GLU A 85 2.22 2.09 14.43
N TRP A 86 1.19 2.93 14.35
CA TRP A 86 1.24 4.24 15.00
C TRP A 86 0.82 4.22 16.47
N THR A 87 -0.06 3.31 16.92
CA THR A 87 -0.49 3.25 18.33
C THR A 87 0.52 2.55 19.23
N ASP A 88 1.15 1.50 18.74
CA ASP A 88 1.94 0.56 19.56
C ASP A 88 3.40 0.49 19.11
N MET A 89 3.64 0.10 17.86
CA MET A 89 4.96 -0.28 17.38
C MET A 89 5.95 0.90 17.42
N TYR A 90 5.65 2.00 16.74
CA TYR A 90 6.55 3.14 16.65
C TYR A 90 6.69 3.90 17.97
N GLU A 91 5.64 4.00 18.77
CA GLU A 91 5.75 4.60 20.10
C GLU A 91 6.62 3.74 21.03
N GLY A 92 6.51 2.42 20.97
CA GLY A 92 7.39 1.50 21.67
C GLY A 92 8.86 1.66 21.25
N PHE A 93 9.11 1.74 19.93
CA PHE A 93 10.46 1.97 19.41
C PHE A 93 11.02 3.35 19.80
N ALA A 94 10.19 4.37 19.80
CA ALA A 94 10.60 5.71 20.21
C ALA A 94 11.02 5.75 21.69
N LYS A 95 10.26 5.12 22.59
CA LYS A 95 10.62 5.00 24.01
C LYS A 95 11.95 4.30 24.22
N THR A 96 12.14 3.14 23.58
CA THR A 96 13.41 2.41 23.64
C THR A 96 14.57 3.24 23.13
N ALA A 97 14.39 3.94 22.00
CA ALA A 97 15.44 4.80 21.44
C ALA A 97 15.78 5.99 22.36
N GLU A 98 14.81 6.53 23.10
CA GLU A 98 15.05 7.56 24.12
C GLU A 98 15.83 7.02 25.30
N GLU A 99 15.47 5.86 25.84
CA GLU A 99 16.16 5.18 26.95
C GLU A 99 17.61 4.85 26.58
N GLU A 100 17.87 4.46 25.33
CA GLU A 100 19.20 4.19 24.81
C GLU A 100 19.98 5.45 24.39
N GLY A 101 19.39 6.64 24.50
CA GLY A 101 20.02 7.94 24.20
C GLY A 101 19.92 8.40 22.74
N PHE A 102 19.20 7.69 21.88
CA PHE A 102 19.02 8.02 20.45
C PHE A 102 17.84 8.96 20.19
N LYS A 103 17.80 10.12 20.86
CA LYS A 103 16.69 11.07 20.83
C LYS A 103 16.24 11.49 19.42
N ALA A 104 17.20 11.69 18.50
CA ALA A 104 16.89 12.06 17.12
C ALA A 104 16.17 10.93 16.36
N LEU A 105 16.48 9.67 16.66
CA LEU A 105 15.80 8.51 16.09
C LEU A 105 14.41 8.34 16.70
N ALA A 106 14.27 8.54 18.03
CA ALA A 106 12.97 8.53 18.70
C ALA A 106 12.00 9.55 18.09
N ALA A 107 12.47 10.76 17.82
CA ALA A 107 11.68 11.77 17.13
C ALA A 107 11.27 11.33 15.70
N LYS A 108 12.16 10.65 14.96
CA LYS A 108 11.81 10.10 13.63
C LYS A 108 10.75 9.02 13.71
N PHE A 109 10.82 8.10 14.69
CA PHE A 109 9.79 7.09 14.89
C PHE A 109 8.41 7.72 15.11
N ARG A 110 8.30 8.75 15.95
CA ARG A 110 7.03 9.46 16.16
C ARG A 110 6.54 10.20 14.93
N MET A 111 7.46 10.82 14.14
CA MET A 111 7.06 11.47 12.88
C MET A 111 6.55 10.47 11.86
N VAL A 112 7.12 9.27 11.79
CA VAL A 112 6.59 8.19 10.93
C VAL A 112 5.23 7.72 11.44
N ALA A 113 5.08 7.51 12.76
CA ALA A 113 3.79 7.15 13.36
C ALA A 113 2.64 8.11 12.94
N GLU A 114 2.90 9.42 12.89
CA GLU A 114 1.91 10.39 12.41
C GLU A 114 1.55 10.19 10.93
N ILE A 115 2.47 9.71 10.11
CA ILE A 115 2.20 9.37 8.70
C ILE A 115 1.31 8.13 8.62
N GLU A 116 1.61 7.07 9.40
CA GLU A 116 0.84 5.82 9.40
C GLU A 116 -0.59 6.04 9.91
N LYS A 117 -0.79 6.98 10.83
CA LYS A 117 -2.13 7.42 11.22
C LYS A 117 -2.93 7.98 10.03
N HIS A 118 -2.33 8.79 9.17
CA HIS A 118 -2.99 9.28 7.97
C HIS A 118 -3.25 8.18 6.93
N HIS A 119 -2.39 7.15 6.87
CA HIS A 119 -2.63 5.97 6.04
C HIS A 119 -3.85 5.19 6.54
N GLU A 120 -3.96 4.95 7.86
CA GLU A 120 -5.13 4.32 8.45
C GLU A 120 -6.41 5.09 8.12
N GLU A 121 -6.44 6.40 8.38
CA GLU A 121 -7.60 7.25 8.08
C GLU A 121 -8.02 7.13 6.62
N ARG A 122 -7.06 7.12 5.70
CA ARG A 122 -7.30 6.93 4.26
C ARG A 122 -7.90 5.57 3.95
N TYR A 123 -7.33 4.48 4.48
CA TYR A 123 -7.82 3.13 4.21
C TYR A 123 -9.21 2.91 4.80
N ARG A 124 -9.52 3.45 5.99
CA ARG A 124 -10.87 3.40 6.56
C ARG A 124 -11.88 4.19 5.73
N ALA A 125 -11.53 5.35 5.22
CA ALA A 125 -12.38 6.11 4.32
C ALA A 125 -12.64 5.38 2.99
N LEU A 126 -11.63 4.72 2.42
CA LEU A 126 -11.77 3.91 1.22
C LEU A 126 -12.63 2.66 1.47
N LEU A 127 -12.45 1.99 2.61
CA LEU A 127 -13.27 0.86 3.03
C LEU A 127 -14.74 1.27 3.13
N HIS A 128 -15.03 2.38 3.82
CA HIS A 128 -16.37 2.92 3.89
C HIS A 128 -16.97 3.17 2.49
N ASN A 129 -16.23 3.77 1.57
CA ASN A 129 -16.70 3.99 0.19
C ASN A 129 -17.03 2.68 -0.53
N VAL A 130 -16.26 1.60 -0.31
CA VAL A 130 -16.53 0.29 -0.92
C VAL A 130 -17.80 -0.32 -0.33
N GLU A 131 -17.94 -0.34 0.98
CA GLU A 131 -19.07 -0.92 1.70
C GLU A 131 -20.37 -0.17 1.44
N ALA A 132 -20.34 1.17 1.42
CA ALA A 132 -21.48 2.03 1.12
C ALA A 132 -21.79 2.12 -0.39
N GLN A 133 -21.01 1.48 -1.25
CA GLN A 133 -21.11 1.59 -2.72
C GLN A 133 -20.94 3.04 -3.24
N GLU A 134 -20.12 3.81 -2.54
CA GLU A 134 -19.85 5.22 -2.81
C GLU A 134 -18.57 5.48 -3.63
N VAL A 135 -17.89 4.44 -4.11
CA VAL A 135 -16.68 4.62 -4.95
C VAL A 135 -16.99 5.42 -6.22
N PHE A 136 -18.10 5.09 -6.89
CA PHE A 136 -18.53 5.72 -8.16
C PHE A 136 -19.84 6.51 -8.04
N ALA A 137 -20.33 6.71 -6.82
CA ALA A 137 -21.50 7.52 -6.52
C ALA A 137 -21.27 8.27 -5.20
N LYS A 138 -21.83 9.46 -5.08
CA LYS A 138 -21.76 10.27 -3.85
C LYS A 138 -23.13 10.84 -3.52
N SER A 139 -23.34 11.17 -2.25
CA SER A 139 -24.56 11.88 -1.79
C SER A 139 -24.69 13.29 -2.36
N GLU A 140 -23.56 13.88 -2.82
CA GLU A 140 -23.49 15.21 -3.39
C GLU A 140 -22.96 15.17 -4.83
N VAL A 141 -23.24 16.23 -5.57
CA VAL A 141 -22.65 16.44 -6.91
C VAL A 141 -21.14 16.55 -6.78
N LYS A 142 -20.44 15.73 -7.55
CA LYS A 142 -18.98 15.75 -7.68
C LYS A 142 -18.58 15.97 -9.13
N VAL A 143 -17.35 16.41 -9.30
CA VAL A 143 -16.67 16.43 -10.58
C VAL A 143 -15.95 15.09 -10.71
N TRP A 144 -16.23 14.34 -11.76
CA TRP A 144 -15.62 13.03 -12.05
C TRP A 144 -14.68 13.16 -13.23
N GLU A 145 -13.54 12.55 -13.15
CA GLU A 145 -12.54 12.51 -14.21
C GLU A 145 -12.27 11.08 -14.67
N CYS A 146 -12.22 10.89 -15.99
CA CYS A 146 -11.79 9.63 -16.58
C CYS A 146 -10.25 9.55 -16.57
N ARG A 147 -9.68 8.67 -15.77
CA ARG A 147 -8.23 8.45 -15.63
C ARG A 147 -7.51 8.08 -16.93
N ASN A 148 -8.23 7.61 -17.95
CA ASN A 148 -7.64 7.27 -19.24
C ASN A 148 -7.51 8.47 -20.19
N CYS A 149 -8.54 9.33 -20.29
CA CYS A 149 -8.57 10.39 -21.32
C CYS A 149 -8.80 11.80 -20.76
N GLY A 150 -8.95 11.98 -19.42
CA GLY A 150 -9.16 13.28 -18.82
C GLY A 150 -10.58 13.86 -19.00
N HIS A 151 -11.54 13.08 -19.55
CA HIS A 151 -12.91 13.56 -19.73
C HIS A 151 -13.58 13.86 -18.38
N ILE A 152 -14.13 15.05 -18.25
CA ILE A 152 -14.78 15.54 -17.04
C ILE A 152 -16.30 15.43 -17.16
N VAL A 153 -16.94 14.94 -16.08
CA VAL A 153 -18.40 14.86 -15.93
C VAL A 153 -18.79 15.36 -14.56
N VAL A 154 -19.89 16.13 -14.49
CA VAL A 154 -20.43 16.65 -13.22
C VAL A 154 -21.72 15.91 -12.88
N GLY A 155 -21.81 15.36 -11.68
CA GLY A 155 -22.99 14.63 -11.23
C GLY A 155 -22.77 13.87 -9.91
N VAL A 156 -23.83 13.28 -9.37
CA VAL A 156 -23.75 12.46 -8.16
C VAL A 156 -23.13 11.08 -8.41
N LYS A 157 -23.01 10.68 -9.68
CA LYS A 157 -22.53 9.37 -10.08
C LYS A 157 -21.67 9.46 -11.33
N ALA A 158 -20.56 8.71 -11.34
CA ALA A 158 -19.73 8.51 -12.53
C ALA A 158 -20.50 7.72 -13.61
N PRO A 159 -20.29 8.03 -14.91
CA PRO A 159 -20.90 7.28 -16.02
C PRO A 159 -20.51 5.81 -15.99
N GLN A 160 -21.39 4.92 -16.46
CA GLN A 160 -21.07 3.49 -16.62
C GLN A 160 -19.95 3.23 -17.65
N MET A 161 -19.85 4.15 -18.62
CA MET A 161 -18.85 4.14 -19.68
C MET A 161 -18.47 5.58 -20.04
N CYS A 162 -17.20 5.82 -20.25
CA CYS A 162 -16.72 7.13 -20.71
C CYS A 162 -17.21 7.40 -22.14
N PRO A 163 -17.94 8.50 -22.40
CA PRO A 163 -18.49 8.79 -23.74
C PRO A 163 -17.41 9.15 -24.77
N VAL A 164 -16.19 9.47 -24.32
CA VAL A 164 -15.08 9.86 -25.21
C VAL A 164 -14.20 8.67 -25.60
N CYS A 165 -13.81 7.83 -24.63
CA CYS A 165 -12.83 6.77 -24.87
C CYS A 165 -13.35 5.35 -24.60
N ALA A 166 -14.64 5.18 -24.29
CA ALA A 166 -15.33 3.93 -24.04
C ALA A 166 -14.74 3.07 -22.90
N HIS A 167 -13.91 3.62 -22.02
CA HIS A 167 -13.46 2.91 -20.83
C HIS A 167 -14.61 2.79 -19.80
N PRO A 168 -14.68 1.68 -19.05
CA PRO A 168 -15.74 1.45 -18.08
C PRO A 168 -15.66 2.40 -16.88
N GLN A 169 -16.73 2.45 -16.10
CA GLN A 169 -16.85 3.27 -14.87
C GLN A 169 -15.66 3.15 -13.92
N ALA A 170 -15.02 1.98 -13.87
CA ALA A 170 -13.81 1.73 -13.07
C ALA A 170 -12.64 2.68 -13.36
N TYR A 171 -12.67 3.39 -14.48
CA TYR A 171 -11.68 4.40 -14.83
C TYR A 171 -12.02 5.81 -14.34
N PHE A 172 -13.17 6.02 -13.70
CA PHE A 172 -13.50 7.32 -13.14
C PHE A 172 -13.05 7.45 -11.69
N GLU A 173 -12.62 8.64 -11.34
CA GLU A 173 -12.34 9.07 -9.98
C GLU A 173 -12.93 10.46 -9.72
N VAL A 174 -13.05 10.86 -8.46
CA VAL A 174 -13.39 12.23 -8.11
C VAL A 174 -12.21 13.11 -8.49
N HIS A 175 -12.46 14.10 -9.34
CA HIS A 175 -11.43 15.05 -9.78
C HIS A 175 -10.85 15.82 -8.59
N ALA A 176 -9.53 15.92 -8.52
CA ALA A 176 -8.82 16.67 -7.51
C ALA A 176 -7.93 17.74 -8.16
N GLU A 177 -8.15 18.99 -7.80
CA GLU A 177 -7.26 20.11 -8.14
C GLU A 177 -6.26 20.31 -7.00
N ASN A 178 -4.99 20.03 -7.25
CA ASN A 178 -3.90 20.10 -6.26
C ASN A 178 -2.71 20.93 -6.72
N TYR A 179 -2.93 21.86 -7.63
CA TYR A 179 -1.95 22.76 -8.24
C TYR A 179 -2.34 24.23 -8.03
#